data_ae437b26d541b6f8795ba5bfaf303dca
#
_entry.id   ae437b26d541b6f8795ba5bfaf303dca
#
_cell.length_a   1.000
_cell.length_b   1.000
_cell.length_c   1.000
_cell.angle_alpha   90.00
_cell.angle_beta   90.00
_cell.angle_gamma   90.00
#
_symmetry.space_group_name_H-M   'P 1'
#
loop_
_entity.id
_entity.type
_entity.pdbx_description
1 polymer ?
#
loop_
_entity_poly.entity_id
_entity_poly.type
_entity_poly.pdbx_seq_one_letter_code
_entity_poly.pdbx_strand_id
1 'polypeptide(L)'
;MTQAVRPWRLLVKVVLLFIAANFGFALVDPPIGKITLYNSLFPGRLRFPYEQEPEFYFVGYNAPIYEDFDAMFGAHVVSQRKADNEYRVFLLGDSSTWSIAVQPSDMLSEQINKRGLKTCDGRDIRVYNLGYPMPFLMRDLLIMDKAMEYQPDMFLWLVTLSTL
;
A
#
# COMPACT_ATOMS: atom_id res chain seq x y z
N MET A 1 9.28 -0.19 52.78
CA MET A 1 8.00 0.54 52.69
C MET A 1 7.58 0.67 51.25
N THR A 2 6.72 -0.21 50.76
CA THR A 2 6.16 -0.15 49.42
C THR A 2 5.04 0.89 49.40
N GLN A 3 5.27 2.02 48.75
CA GLN A 3 4.20 3.01 48.54
C GLN A 3 3.09 2.38 47.69
N ALA A 4 1.89 2.27 48.23
CA ALA A 4 0.72 1.81 47.51
C ALA A 4 0.43 2.76 46.35
N VAL A 5 0.60 2.28 45.13
CA VAL A 5 0.29 3.05 43.94
C VAL A 5 -1.21 3.29 43.89
N ARG A 6 -1.64 4.55 43.90
CA ARG A 6 -3.05 4.91 43.80
C ARG A 6 -3.51 4.68 42.34
N PRO A 7 -4.42 3.73 42.09
CA PRO A 7 -4.78 3.29 40.73
C PRO A 7 -5.29 4.45 39.84
N TRP A 8 -6.00 5.42 40.43
CA TRP A 8 -6.46 6.61 39.72
C TRP A 8 -5.32 7.47 39.18
N ARG A 9 -4.25 7.68 39.95
CA ARG A 9 -3.10 8.46 39.47
C ARG A 9 -2.36 7.76 38.35
N LEU A 10 -2.33 6.43 38.33
CA LEU A 10 -1.76 5.64 37.27
C LEU A 10 -2.60 5.80 36.00
N LEU A 11 -3.93 5.66 36.11
CA LEU A 11 -4.86 5.84 35.00
C LEU A 11 -4.71 7.20 34.31
N VAL A 12 -4.70 8.27 35.14
CA VAL A 12 -4.53 9.64 34.60
C VAL A 12 -3.21 9.80 33.87
N LYS A 13 -2.10 9.26 34.39
CA LYS A 13 -0.81 9.32 33.73
C LYS A 13 -0.82 8.55 32.38
N VAL A 14 -1.42 7.37 32.36
CA VAL A 14 -1.54 6.56 31.14
C VAL A 14 -2.35 7.30 30.07
N VAL A 15 -3.50 7.88 30.46
CA VAL A 15 -4.33 8.65 29.53
C VAL A 15 -3.59 9.87 28.98
N LEU A 16 -2.90 10.62 29.84
CA LEU A 16 -2.12 11.80 29.41
C LEU A 16 -0.97 11.41 28.47
N LEU A 17 -0.25 10.34 28.77
CA LEU A 17 0.81 9.83 27.90
C LEU A 17 0.25 9.34 26.56
N PHE A 18 -0.88 8.65 26.58
CA PHE A 18 -1.56 8.19 25.37
C PHE A 18 -1.97 9.38 24.48
N ILE A 19 -2.60 10.42 25.06
CA ILE A 19 -2.98 11.63 24.33
C ILE A 19 -1.73 12.32 23.77
N ALA A 20 -0.69 12.51 24.57
CA ALA A 20 0.55 13.16 24.13
C ALA A 20 1.25 12.38 23.01
N ALA A 21 1.29 11.05 23.10
CA ALA A 21 1.86 10.18 22.08
C ALA A 21 1.08 10.26 20.76
N ASN A 22 -0.27 10.20 20.83
CA ASN A 22 -1.11 10.32 19.63
C ASN A 22 -1.01 11.71 18.98
N PHE A 23 -0.97 12.76 19.80
CA PHE A 23 -0.81 14.12 19.28
C PHE A 23 0.58 14.32 18.63
N GLY A 24 1.63 13.81 19.27
CA GLY A 24 2.98 13.82 18.72
C GLY A 24 3.08 13.03 17.41
N PHE A 25 2.43 11.87 17.37
CA PHE A 25 2.35 11.04 16.17
C PHE A 25 1.64 11.77 15.02
N ALA A 26 0.49 12.39 15.29
CA ALA A 26 -0.28 13.15 14.32
C ALA A 26 0.47 14.39 13.79
N LEU A 27 1.30 15.05 14.63
CA LEU A 27 2.12 16.20 14.22
C LEU A 27 3.30 15.80 13.35
N VAL A 28 3.92 14.65 13.60
CA VAL A 28 5.09 14.16 12.86
C VAL A 28 4.67 13.49 11.54
N ASP A 29 3.43 12.96 11.50
CA ASP A 29 2.87 12.21 10.37
C ASP A 29 3.92 11.26 9.73
N PRO A 30 4.50 10.33 10.51
CA PRO A 30 5.60 9.52 10.02
C PRO A 30 5.10 8.59 8.92
N PRO A 31 5.85 8.46 7.81
CA PRO A 31 5.51 7.54 6.73
C PRO A 31 5.70 6.09 7.19
N ILE A 32 4.75 5.57 7.97
CA ILE A 32 4.84 4.27 8.64
C ILE A 32 5.11 3.15 7.65
N GLY A 33 4.48 3.20 6.47
CA GLY A 33 4.71 2.22 5.41
C GLY A 33 6.18 2.15 4.95
N LYS A 34 6.92 3.27 5.08
CA LYS A 34 8.35 3.33 4.71
C LYS A 34 9.29 3.00 5.87
N ILE A 35 8.84 3.15 7.11
CA ILE A 35 9.69 3.06 8.32
C ILE A 35 9.55 1.71 9.01
N THR A 36 8.38 1.07 8.92
CA THR A 36 8.09 -0.10 9.75
C THR A 36 8.61 -1.40 9.16
N LEU A 37 9.14 -2.24 10.03
CA LEU A 37 9.33 -3.68 9.78
C LEU A 37 7.98 -4.40 9.53
N TYR A 38 6.85 -3.71 9.66
CA TYR A 38 5.52 -4.29 9.48
C TYR A 38 5.37 -4.95 8.11
N ASN A 39 5.74 -4.25 7.04
CA ASN A 39 5.65 -4.77 5.67
C ASN A 39 6.69 -5.85 5.36
N SER A 40 7.74 -6.00 6.18
CA SER A 40 8.69 -7.12 6.05
C SER A 40 8.23 -8.35 6.84
N LEU A 41 7.46 -8.16 7.91
CA LEU A 41 6.89 -9.24 8.74
C LEU A 41 5.52 -9.69 8.23
N PHE A 42 4.73 -8.74 7.72
CA PHE A 42 3.39 -8.99 7.18
C PHE A 42 3.39 -8.52 5.73
N PRO A 43 3.27 -9.44 4.77
CA PRO A 43 3.18 -9.05 3.37
C PRO A 43 2.00 -8.10 3.18
N GLY A 44 2.24 -6.96 2.54
CA GLY A 44 1.20 -6.01 2.18
C GLY A 44 0.20 -6.60 1.18
N ARG A 45 -0.82 -5.85 0.86
CA ARG A 45 -1.84 -6.24 -0.13
C ARG A 45 -1.20 -6.33 -1.52
N LEU A 46 -1.69 -7.28 -2.32
CA LEU A 46 -1.21 -7.49 -3.70
C LEU A 46 -1.92 -6.59 -4.72
N ARG A 47 -2.97 -5.88 -4.31
CA ARG A 47 -3.72 -4.89 -5.09
C ARG A 47 -4.15 -3.74 -4.18
N PHE A 48 -4.45 -2.58 -4.76
CA PHE A 48 -4.95 -1.45 -3.99
C PHE A 48 -6.26 -1.79 -3.26
N PRO A 49 -6.45 -1.25 -2.06
CA PRO A 49 -7.72 -1.39 -1.35
C PRO A 49 -8.84 -0.70 -2.14
N TYR A 50 -10.04 -1.27 -2.07
CA TYR A 50 -11.25 -0.73 -2.68
C TYR A 50 -12.37 -0.64 -1.65
N GLU A 51 -13.22 0.37 -1.74
CA GLU A 51 -14.20 0.68 -0.69
C GLU A 51 -15.21 -0.44 -0.40
N GLN A 52 -15.42 -1.37 -1.32
CA GLN A 52 -16.28 -2.54 -1.11
C GLN A 52 -15.59 -3.70 -0.38
N GLU A 53 -14.30 -3.58 -0.06
CA GLU A 53 -13.60 -4.61 0.70
C GLU A 53 -13.85 -4.45 2.20
N PRO A 54 -14.41 -5.48 2.90
CA PRO A 54 -14.80 -5.39 4.31
C PRO A 54 -13.66 -4.98 5.24
N GLU A 55 -12.43 -5.36 4.92
CA GLU A 55 -11.24 -5.06 5.70
C GLU A 55 -10.92 -3.56 5.73
N PHE A 56 -11.46 -2.82 4.79
CA PHE A 56 -11.26 -1.37 4.70
C PHE A 56 -12.11 -0.58 5.69
N TYR A 57 -13.28 -1.11 6.05
CA TYR A 57 -14.16 -0.48 7.04
C TYR A 57 -13.58 -0.50 8.46
N PHE A 58 -12.67 -1.42 8.75
CA PHE A 58 -12.02 -1.52 10.07
C PHE A 58 -10.97 -0.45 10.33
N VAL A 59 -10.46 0.22 9.31
CA VAL A 59 -9.41 1.23 9.46
C VAL A 59 -9.99 2.63 9.75
N GLY A 60 -11.33 2.77 9.83
CA GLY A 60 -11.98 4.03 10.19
C GLY A 60 -11.93 5.12 9.12
N TYR A 61 -11.54 4.78 7.92
CA TYR A 61 -11.52 5.71 6.79
C TYR A 61 -12.92 5.90 6.21
N ASN A 62 -13.62 6.92 6.67
CA ASN A 62 -14.82 7.45 6.00
C ASN A 62 -14.46 8.37 4.82
N ALA A 63 -13.19 8.52 4.50
CA ALA A 63 -12.74 9.30 3.35
C ALA A 63 -12.75 8.41 2.09
N PRO A 64 -13.09 8.97 0.93
CA PRO A 64 -12.96 8.27 -0.33
C PRO A 64 -11.48 7.87 -0.52
N ILE A 65 -11.22 6.59 -0.50
CA ILE A 65 -9.90 5.96 -0.56
C ILE A 65 -9.07 6.42 -1.76
N TYR A 66 -9.75 6.81 -2.84
CA TYR A 66 -9.12 7.33 -4.05
C TYR A 66 -8.45 8.70 -3.86
N GLU A 67 -8.62 9.34 -2.70
CA GLU A 67 -7.99 10.61 -2.35
C GLU A 67 -6.78 10.43 -1.42
N ASP A 68 -6.60 9.25 -0.82
CA ASP A 68 -5.48 8.96 0.07
C ASP A 68 -4.49 7.96 -0.56
N PHE A 69 -3.69 8.47 -1.48
CA PHE A 69 -2.65 7.66 -2.13
C PHE A 69 -1.60 7.15 -1.14
N ASP A 70 -1.30 7.89 -0.08
CA ASP A 70 -0.32 7.46 0.91
C ASP A 70 -0.79 6.21 1.65
N ALA A 71 -2.07 6.16 2.04
CA ALA A 71 -2.66 4.97 2.65
C ALA A 71 -2.73 3.80 1.67
N MET A 72 -3.12 4.05 0.41
CA MET A 72 -3.18 3.02 -0.64
C MET A 72 -1.82 2.37 -0.87
N PHE A 73 -0.80 3.17 -1.09
CA PHE A 73 0.56 2.69 -1.32
C PHE A 73 1.17 2.07 -0.06
N GLY A 74 0.94 2.66 1.12
CA GLY A 74 1.41 2.12 2.39
C GLY A 74 0.84 0.73 2.72
N ALA A 75 -0.40 0.46 2.31
CA ALA A 75 -1.03 -0.86 2.48
C ALA A 75 -0.57 -1.89 1.44
N HIS A 76 0.02 -1.47 0.33
CA HIS A 76 0.39 -2.34 -0.78
C HIS A 76 1.83 -2.88 -0.64
N VAL A 77 2.09 -4.08 -1.17
CA VAL A 77 3.44 -4.70 -1.16
C VAL A 77 4.51 -3.85 -1.84
N VAL A 78 4.13 -2.91 -2.70
CA VAL A 78 5.04 -1.97 -3.38
C VAL A 78 5.79 -1.07 -2.40
N SER A 79 5.24 -0.83 -1.20
CA SER A 79 5.88 -0.04 -0.15
C SER A 79 7.13 -0.71 0.44
N GLN A 80 7.35 -1.99 0.18
CA GLN A 80 8.57 -2.67 0.58
C GLN A 80 9.79 -2.09 -0.13
N ARG A 81 10.92 -2.10 0.58
CA ARG A 81 12.19 -1.68 -0.01
C ARG A 81 12.47 -2.49 -1.28
N LYS A 82 12.83 -1.79 -2.36
CA LYS A 82 13.29 -2.43 -3.60
C LYS A 82 14.57 -3.24 -3.32
N ALA A 83 14.57 -4.51 -3.74
CA ALA A 83 15.76 -5.34 -3.64
C ALA A 83 16.82 -4.90 -4.68
N ASP A 84 18.10 -5.08 -4.35
CA ASP A 84 19.20 -4.62 -5.20
C ASP A 84 19.20 -5.28 -6.61
N ASN A 85 18.66 -6.51 -6.69
CA ASN A 85 18.53 -7.27 -7.95
C ASN A 85 17.13 -7.24 -8.54
N GLU A 86 16.28 -6.32 -8.12
CA GLU A 86 14.89 -6.22 -8.58
C GLU A 86 14.78 -5.30 -9.79
N TYR A 87 14.09 -5.77 -10.85
CA TYR A 87 13.53 -4.95 -11.91
C TYR A 87 12.05 -4.74 -11.61
N ARG A 88 11.72 -3.56 -11.12
CA ARG A 88 10.39 -3.23 -10.58
C ARG A 88 9.47 -2.74 -11.69
N VAL A 89 8.41 -3.49 -11.98
CA VAL A 89 7.40 -3.17 -12.99
C VAL A 89 6.09 -2.82 -12.31
N PHE A 90 5.50 -1.68 -12.65
CA PHE A 90 4.19 -1.27 -12.17
C PHE A 90 3.14 -1.46 -13.26
N LEU A 91 2.14 -2.28 -12.96
CA LEU A 91 1.02 -2.58 -13.83
C LEU A 91 -0.16 -1.69 -13.46
N LEU A 92 -0.55 -0.79 -14.37
CA LEU A 92 -1.69 0.12 -14.20
C LEU A 92 -2.84 -0.27 -15.12
N GLY A 93 -4.02 0.16 -14.76
CA GLY A 93 -5.24 -0.03 -15.55
C GLY A 93 -6.50 -0.06 -14.68
N ASP A 94 -7.59 -0.43 -15.29
CA ASP A 94 -8.93 -0.44 -14.71
C ASP A 94 -9.26 -1.69 -13.87
N SER A 95 -10.54 -1.99 -13.71
CA SER A 95 -11.05 -3.13 -12.95
C SER A 95 -10.53 -4.48 -13.44
N SER A 96 -10.20 -4.62 -14.72
CA SER A 96 -9.62 -5.85 -15.28
C SER A 96 -8.19 -6.06 -14.78
N THR A 97 -7.41 -4.99 -14.72
CA THR A 97 -6.05 -4.98 -14.15
C THR A 97 -6.10 -5.21 -12.65
N TRP A 98 -6.98 -4.50 -11.94
CA TRP A 98 -7.21 -4.71 -10.51
C TRP A 98 -7.65 -6.15 -10.19
N SER A 99 -8.19 -6.83 -11.20
CA SER A 99 -8.63 -8.25 -11.13
C SER A 99 -9.86 -8.42 -10.25
N ILE A 100 -10.94 -7.70 -10.56
CA ILE A 100 -12.24 -7.86 -9.91
C ILE A 100 -12.69 -9.32 -10.03
N ALA A 101 -13.23 -9.88 -8.96
CA ALA A 101 -13.71 -11.27 -8.85
C ALA A 101 -12.61 -12.35 -9.09
N VAL A 102 -11.34 -11.99 -9.07
CA VAL A 102 -10.22 -12.93 -9.19
C VAL A 102 -9.48 -13.00 -7.85
N GLN A 103 -9.07 -14.20 -7.45
CA GLN A 103 -8.26 -14.37 -6.24
C GLN A 103 -6.91 -13.65 -6.39
N PRO A 104 -6.35 -13.06 -5.31
CA PRO A 104 -5.07 -12.36 -5.38
C PRO A 104 -3.94 -13.18 -5.99
N SER A 105 -3.89 -14.48 -5.72
CA SER A 105 -2.90 -15.42 -6.28
C SER A 105 -3.01 -15.61 -7.78
N ASP A 106 -4.15 -15.30 -8.38
CA ASP A 106 -4.46 -15.57 -9.78
C ASP A 106 -4.45 -14.31 -10.65
N MET A 107 -4.15 -13.14 -10.05
CA MET A 107 -3.98 -11.89 -10.77
C MET A 107 -2.86 -11.97 -11.80
N LEU A 108 -2.97 -11.19 -12.88
CA LEU A 108 -1.97 -11.14 -13.95
C LEU A 108 -0.55 -10.86 -13.40
N SER A 109 -0.41 -9.91 -12.49
CA SER A 109 0.87 -9.61 -11.83
C SER A 109 1.47 -10.84 -11.17
N GLU A 110 0.67 -11.58 -10.40
CA GLU A 110 1.15 -12.77 -9.68
C GLU A 110 1.43 -13.94 -10.62
N GLN A 111 0.67 -14.09 -11.69
CA GLN A 111 0.95 -15.09 -12.72
C GLN A 111 2.29 -14.81 -13.44
N ILE A 112 2.62 -13.54 -13.67
CA ILE A 112 3.92 -13.15 -14.21
C ILE A 112 5.02 -13.41 -13.16
N ASN A 113 4.81 -12.99 -11.91
CA ASN A 113 5.77 -13.17 -10.81
C ASN A 113 6.12 -14.65 -10.58
N LYS A 114 5.11 -15.54 -10.63
CA LYS A 114 5.33 -17.00 -10.50
C LYS A 114 6.25 -17.60 -11.56
N ARG A 115 6.41 -16.95 -12.70
CA ARG A 115 7.29 -17.43 -13.79
C ARG A 115 8.76 -17.14 -13.55
N GLY A 116 9.10 -16.31 -12.56
CA GLY A 116 10.47 -15.97 -12.22
C GLY A 116 11.27 -15.39 -13.39
N LEU A 117 10.66 -14.49 -14.15
CA LEU A 117 11.29 -13.89 -15.32
C LEU A 117 12.46 -12.99 -14.92
N LYS A 118 13.46 -12.92 -15.78
CA LYS A 118 14.62 -12.05 -15.62
C LYS A 118 14.80 -11.14 -16.81
N THR A 119 15.40 -9.99 -16.56
CA THR A 119 15.89 -9.10 -17.60
C THR A 119 17.14 -9.69 -18.28
N CYS A 120 17.55 -9.11 -19.42
CA CYS A 120 18.76 -9.56 -20.13
C CYS A 120 20.03 -9.36 -19.31
N ASP A 121 20.04 -8.40 -18.37
CA ASP A 121 21.14 -8.15 -17.41
C ASP A 121 21.03 -8.99 -16.13
N GLY A 122 20.06 -9.90 -16.05
CA GLY A 122 19.92 -10.90 -14.98
C GLY A 122 19.11 -10.45 -13.76
N ARG A 123 18.52 -9.24 -13.75
CA ARG A 123 17.68 -8.77 -12.65
C ARG A 123 16.35 -9.51 -12.61
N ASP A 124 15.82 -9.75 -11.41
CA ASP A 124 14.56 -10.43 -11.21
C ASP A 124 13.39 -9.47 -11.47
N ILE A 125 12.58 -9.80 -12.48
CA ILE A 125 11.38 -8.99 -12.81
C ILE A 125 10.31 -9.24 -11.74
N ARG A 126 9.86 -8.16 -11.11
CA ARG A 126 8.75 -8.18 -10.17
C ARG A 126 7.67 -7.18 -10.57
N VAL A 127 6.46 -7.70 -10.78
CA VAL A 127 5.30 -6.92 -11.23
C VAL A 127 4.39 -6.64 -10.02
N TYR A 128 4.05 -5.37 -9.84
CA TYR A 128 3.14 -4.90 -8.79
C TYR A 128 1.86 -4.38 -9.44
N ASN A 129 0.71 -4.85 -8.95
CA ASN A 129 -0.59 -4.45 -9.47
C ASN A 129 -1.03 -3.14 -8.85
N LEU A 130 -0.91 -2.05 -9.59
CA LEU A 130 -1.38 -0.73 -9.23
C LEU A 130 -2.68 -0.36 -9.98
N GLY A 131 -3.38 -1.34 -10.54
CA GLY A 131 -4.70 -1.16 -11.15
C GLY A 131 -5.74 -0.71 -10.12
N TYR A 132 -6.76 0.02 -10.58
CA TYR A 132 -7.87 0.47 -9.76
C TYR A 132 -9.21 0.20 -10.44
N PRO A 133 -10.27 -0.22 -9.71
CA PRO A 133 -11.52 -0.69 -10.33
C PRO A 133 -12.26 0.30 -11.21
N MET A 134 -12.08 1.59 -10.98
CA MET A 134 -12.76 2.63 -11.78
C MET A 134 -11.82 3.18 -12.85
N PRO A 135 -12.16 3.06 -14.12
CA PRO A 135 -11.35 3.62 -15.21
C PRO A 135 -11.41 5.16 -15.14
N PHE A 136 -10.25 5.80 -15.03
CA PHE A 136 -10.15 7.26 -15.04
C PHE A 136 -8.70 7.69 -15.32
N LEU A 137 -8.46 8.22 -16.49
CA LEU A 137 -7.12 8.60 -16.97
C LEU A 137 -6.34 9.46 -15.96
N MET A 138 -7.00 10.48 -15.41
CA MET A 138 -6.34 11.38 -14.47
C MET A 138 -5.89 10.64 -13.20
N ARG A 139 -6.66 9.67 -12.72
CA ARG A 139 -6.27 8.85 -11.56
C ARG A 139 -5.04 8.00 -11.86
N ASP A 140 -5.02 7.35 -13.02
CA ASP A 140 -3.86 6.54 -13.42
C ASP A 140 -2.58 7.39 -13.48
N LEU A 141 -2.68 8.63 -13.98
CA LEU A 141 -1.57 9.58 -13.99
C LEU A 141 -1.13 9.98 -12.57
N LEU A 142 -2.08 10.22 -11.64
CA LEU A 142 -1.77 10.53 -10.25
C LEU A 142 -1.15 9.32 -9.52
N ILE A 143 -1.65 8.11 -9.79
CA ILE A 143 -1.04 6.87 -9.28
C ILE A 143 0.38 6.72 -9.83
N MET A 144 0.60 7.02 -11.11
CA MET A 144 1.90 6.96 -11.77
C MET A 144 2.88 7.95 -11.14
N ASP A 145 2.45 9.18 -10.91
CA ASP A 145 3.25 10.23 -10.26
C ASP A 145 3.67 9.79 -8.85
N LYS A 146 2.71 9.37 -8.03
CA LYS A 146 2.99 8.86 -6.67
C LYS A 146 3.88 7.62 -6.69
N ALA A 147 3.68 6.72 -7.65
CA ALA A 147 4.46 5.50 -7.79
C ALA A 147 5.95 5.74 -8.04
N MET A 148 6.34 6.90 -8.58
CA MET A 148 7.75 7.25 -8.78
C MET A 148 8.56 7.23 -7.47
N GLU A 149 7.93 7.49 -6.33
CA GLU A 149 8.60 7.41 -5.02
C GLU A 149 9.11 6.00 -4.69
N TYR A 150 8.52 4.97 -5.32
CA TYR A 150 8.84 3.55 -5.09
C TYR A 150 9.81 2.98 -6.14
N GLN A 151 10.49 3.85 -6.88
CA GLN A 151 11.61 3.52 -7.79
C GLN A 151 11.25 2.47 -8.86
N PRO A 152 10.23 2.70 -9.71
CA PRO A 152 9.93 1.80 -10.82
C PRO A 152 11.08 1.81 -11.85
N ASP A 153 11.29 0.66 -12.49
CA ASP A 153 12.12 0.56 -13.70
C ASP A 153 11.23 0.64 -14.96
N MET A 154 9.94 0.25 -14.82
CA MET A 154 9.01 0.22 -15.95
C MET A 154 7.57 0.42 -15.47
N PHE A 155 6.78 1.13 -16.27
CA PHE A 155 5.32 1.12 -16.20
C PHE A 155 4.75 0.31 -17.37
N LEU A 156 3.81 -0.58 -17.05
CA LEU A 156 2.98 -1.27 -18.01
C LEU A 156 1.54 -0.81 -17.82
N TRP A 157 1.06 0.02 -18.73
CA TRP A 157 -0.26 0.62 -18.62
C TRP A 157 -1.23 -0.04 -19.59
N LEU A 158 -2.22 -0.75 -19.05
CA LEU A 158 -3.30 -1.40 -19.81
C LEU A 158 -4.45 -0.41 -19.99
N VAL A 159 -4.50 0.23 -21.14
CA VAL A 159 -5.52 1.22 -21.49
C VAL A 159 -6.65 0.55 -22.23
N THR A 160 -7.88 0.72 -21.75
CA THR A 160 -9.11 0.31 -22.44
C THR A 160 -9.80 1.51 -23.07
N LEU A 161 -10.72 1.27 -24.02
CA LEU A 161 -11.51 2.35 -24.63
C LEU A 161 -12.38 3.11 -23.63
N SER A 162 -12.69 2.49 -22.48
CA SER A 162 -13.44 3.13 -21.40
C SER A 162 -12.57 4.02 -20.49
N THR A 163 -11.25 3.97 -20.64
CA THR A 163 -10.30 4.80 -19.90
C THR A 163 -10.06 6.16 -20.59
N LEU A 164 -10.34 6.24 -21.87
CA LEU A 164 -10.21 7.44 -22.70
C LEU A 164 -11.49 8.27 -22.71
#